data_a9c0ff9ffaaf9d81f7643661268792b0
#
_entry.id   a9c0ff9ffaaf9d81f7643661268792b0
#
_cell.length_a   1.000
_cell.length_b   1.000
_cell.length_c   1.000
_cell.angle_alpha   90.00
_cell.angle_beta   90.00
_cell.angle_gamma   90.00
#
_symmetry.space_group_name_H-M   'P 1'
#
loop_
_entity.id
_entity.type
_entity.pdbx_description
1 polymer ?
#
loop_
_entity_poly.entity_id
_entity_poly.type
_entity_poly.pdbx_seq_one_letter_code
_entity_poly.pdbx_strand_id
1 'polypeptide(L)'
;MLPVEVTALQFAFVFHYPEQNITSGELHVPTGQAVELRLKANDVIHAFWVPEFRIKQDVIPGQPTVLTFTANQTGDYPIVCAELCGPYHGGMRSHVVVDEPESFATWVETNTPATLS
;
A
#
# COMPACT_ATOMS: atom_id res chain seq x y z
N MET A 1 -10.06 -6.84 -10.00
CA MET A 1 -9.52 -6.42 -8.70
C MET A 1 -8.00 -6.26 -8.82
N LEU A 2 -7.45 -5.21 -8.25
CA LEU A 2 -6.01 -4.95 -8.29
C LEU A 2 -5.35 -5.53 -7.04
N PRO A 3 -4.55 -6.60 -7.15
CA PRO A 3 -3.84 -7.14 -6.00
C PRO A 3 -2.54 -6.36 -5.74
N VAL A 4 -2.29 -6.05 -4.48
CA VAL A 4 -1.05 -5.41 -4.03
C VAL A 4 -0.60 -6.10 -2.75
N GLU A 5 0.65 -6.54 -2.73
CA GLU A 5 1.26 -7.13 -1.55
C GLU A 5 1.92 -6.03 -0.74
N VAL A 6 1.51 -5.91 0.53
CA VAL A 6 2.02 -4.88 1.43
C VAL A 6 2.87 -5.54 2.49
N THR A 7 4.13 -5.16 2.56
CA THR A 7 5.05 -5.63 3.61
C THR A 7 5.29 -4.48 4.57
N ALA A 8 4.95 -4.70 5.83
CA ALA A 8 5.20 -3.74 6.89
C ALA A 8 6.46 -4.16 7.66
N LEU A 9 7.38 -3.25 7.81
CA LEU A 9 8.62 -3.47 8.55
C LEU A 9 9.03 -2.17 9.22
N GLN A 10 9.91 -2.23 10.18
CA GLN A 10 10.49 -1.02 10.76
C GLN A 10 11.49 -0.45 9.75
N PHE A 11 11.32 0.73 9.21
CA PHE A 11 10.27 1.72 9.49
C PHE A 11 9.64 2.14 8.16
N ALA A 12 9.05 1.20 7.46
CA ALA A 12 8.50 1.45 6.12
C ALA A 12 7.39 0.48 5.77
N PHE A 13 6.55 0.91 4.84
CA PHE A 13 5.68 0.03 4.09
C PHE A 13 6.25 -0.14 2.70
N VAL A 14 6.26 -1.37 2.19
CA VAL A 14 6.68 -1.66 0.82
C VAL A 14 5.50 -2.28 0.09
N PHE A 15 5.20 -1.73 -1.08
CA PHE A 15 4.06 -2.15 -1.90
C PHE A 15 4.58 -2.84 -3.16
N HIS A 16 4.16 -4.09 -3.35
CA HIS A 16 4.52 -4.86 -4.53
C HIS A 16 3.28 -5.22 -5.33
N TYR A 17 3.29 -4.89 -6.61
CA TYR A 17 2.20 -5.16 -7.55
C TYR A 17 2.57 -6.39 -8.35
N PRO A 18 2.08 -7.60 -7.97
CA PRO A 18 2.57 -8.83 -8.60
C PRO A 18 2.22 -8.93 -10.08
N GLU A 19 1.09 -8.38 -10.50
CA GLU A 19 0.70 -8.44 -11.90
C GLU A 19 1.47 -7.47 -12.79
N GLN A 20 1.93 -6.35 -12.23
CA GLN A 20 2.68 -5.33 -12.95
C GLN A 20 4.18 -5.43 -12.72
N ASN A 21 4.60 -6.26 -11.77
CA ASN A 21 5.99 -6.42 -11.36
C ASN A 21 6.63 -5.09 -10.94
N ILE A 22 5.91 -4.34 -10.12
CA ILE A 22 6.36 -3.04 -9.59
C ILE A 22 6.51 -3.15 -8.08
N THR A 23 7.59 -2.58 -7.54
CA THR A 23 7.78 -2.43 -6.10
C THR A 23 7.97 -0.95 -5.80
N SER A 24 7.22 -0.42 -4.84
CA SER A 24 7.19 1.01 -4.54
C SER A 24 7.06 1.26 -3.05
N GLY A 25 7.58 2.40 -2.59
CA GLY A 25 7.36 2.89 -1.23
C GLY A 25 6.05 3.64 -1.07
N GLU A 26 5.31 3.85 -2.14
CA GLU A 26 4.01 4.50 -2.14
C GLU A 26 2.98 3.60 -2.80
N LEU A 27 1.73 3.71 -2.35
CA LEU A 27 0.64 2.94 -2.93
C LEU A 27 -0.10 3.82 -3.95
N HIS A 28 -0.07 3.42 -5.21
CA HIS A 28 -0.84 4.06 -6.28
C HIS A 28 -2.00 3.17 -6.69
N VAL A 29 -3.19 3.73 -6.75
CA VAL A 29 -4.40 2.97 -7.13
C VAL A 29 -5.27 3.82 -8.07
N PRO A 30 -6.03 3.20 -8.98
CA PRO A 30 -6.98 3.94 -9.83
C PRO A 30 -8.30 4.13 -9.10
N THR A 31 -9.00 5.21 -9.41
CA THR A 31 -10.36 5.43 -8.89
C THR A 31 -11.31 4.35 -9.44
N GLY A 32 -12.26 3.98 -8.60
CA GLY A 32 -13.37 3.11 -9.02
C GLY A 32 -13.05 1.64 -9.16
N GLN A 33 -11.80 1.24 -8.96
CA GLN A 33 -11.40 -0.16 -9.04
C GLN A 33 -11.17 -0.74 -7.66
N ALA A 34 -11.70 -1.93 -7.41
CA ALA A 34 -11.45 -2.63 -6.16
C ALA A 34 -9.99 -3.03 -6.05
N VAL A 35 -9.40 -2.78 -4.89
CA VAL A 35 -8.00 -3.07 -4.58
C VAL A 35 -7.95 -4.10 -3.47
N GLU A 36 -7.17 -5.16 -3.67
CA GLU A 36 -6.95 -6.17 -2.65
C GLU A 36 -5.55 -6.01 -2.09
N LEU A 37 -5.46 -5.60 -0.83
CA LEU A 37 -4.18 -5.48 -0.13
C LEU A 37 -3.93 -6.75 0.65
N ARG A 38 -2.81 -7.41 0.36
CA ARG A 38 -2.35 -8.59 1.08
C ARG A 38 -1.26 -8.14 2.02
N LEU A 39 -1.59 -8.07 3.31
CA LEU A 39 -0.75 -7.42 4.31
C LEU A 39 0.05 -8.45 5.10
N LYS A 40 1.35 -8.20 5.25
CA LYS A 40 2.20 -9.01 6.12
C LYS A 40 3.21 -8.12 6.84
N ALA A 41 3.65 -8.57 8.01
CA ALA A 41 4.70 -7.91 8.77
C ALA A 41 5.88 -8.86 8.92
N ASN A 42 7.11 -8.33 8.84
CA ASN A 42 8.32 -9.14 8.90
C ASN A 42 8.98 -9.10 10.29
N ASP A 43 8.66 -8.15 11.13
CA ASP A 43 9.38 -7.93 12.37
C ASP A 43 8.48 -7.83 13.59
N VAL A 44 7.67 -6.78 13.67
CA VAL A 44 6.81 -6.50 14.84
C VAL A 44 5.39 -6.24 14.37
N ILE A 45 4.47 -6.09 15.32
CA ILE A 45 3.09 -5.74 14.99
C ILE A 45 3.05 -4.31 14.46
N HIS A 46 2.38 -4.12 13.35
CA HIS A 46 2.13 -2.83 12.74
C HIS A 46 0.62 -2.63 12.59
N ALA A 47 0.19 -1.43 12.26
CA ALA A 47 -1.18 -1.19 11.84
C ALA A 47 -1.15 -0.39 10.54
N PHE A 48 -1.85 -0.89 9.55
CA PHE A 48 -2.05 -0.18 8.30
C PHE A 48 -3.30 0.68 8.45
N TRP A 49 -3.12 1.99 8.51
CA TRP A 49 -4.21 2.91 8.77
C TRP A 49 -4.23 4.04 7.74
N VAL A 50 -5.35 4.14 7.03
CA VAL A 50 -5.61 5.26 6.12
C VAL A 50 -6.80 6.02 6.70
N PRO A 51 -6.54 7.07 7.51
CA PRO A 51 -7.62 7.78 8.20
C PRO A 51 -8.71 8.31 7.26
N GLU A 52 -8.32 8.84 6.12
CA GLU A 52 -9.28 9.41 5.16
C GLU A 52 -10.26 8.37 4.60
N PHE A 53 -9.85 7.10 4.55
CA PHE A 53 -10.70 6.02 4.07
C PHE A 53 -11.40 5.29 5.22
N ARG A 54 -11.09 5.65 6.46
CA ARG A 54 -11.59 4.97 7.67
C ARG A 54 -11.22 3.49 7.68
N ILE A 55 -10.04 3.17 7.18
CA ILE A 55 -9.53 1.80 7.12
C ILE A 55 -8.37 1.67 8.10
N LYS A 56 -8.47 0.68 8.98
CA LYS A 56 -7.40 0.37 9.92
C LYS A 56 -7.34 -1.14 10.11
N GLN A 57 -6.17 -1.72 9.90
CA GLN A 57 -5.98 -3.16 10.01
C GLN A 57 -4.65 -3.46 10.68
N ASP A 58 -4.69 -4.24 11.74
CA ASP A 58 -3.47 -4.73 12.39
C ASP A 58 -2.77 -5.74 11.48
N VAL A 59 -1.45 -5.64 11.43
CA VAL A 59 -0.61 -6.53 10.64
C VAL A 59 0.35 -7.22 11.60
N ILE A 60 0.14 -8.52 11.80
CA ILE A 60 0.82 -9.31 12.83
C ILE A 60 1.79 -10.27 12.15
N PRO A 61 3.06 -10.33 12.61
CA PRO A 61 4.02 -11.28 12.05
C PRO A 61 3.49 -12.70 12.09
N GLY A 62 3.61 -13.41 10.96
CA GLY A 62 3.13 -14.79 10.86
C GLY A 62 1.64 -14.93 10.61
N GLN A 63 0.89 -13.83 10.54
CA GLN A 63 -0.56 -13.84 10.31
C GLN A 63 -0.92 -12.90 9.16
N PRO A 64 -0.68 -13.30 7.92
CA PRO A 64 -1.07 -12.47 6.76
C PRO A 64 -2.57 -12.22 6.75
N THR A 65 -2.97 -11.04 6.35
CA THR A 65 -4.37 -10.67 6.26
C THR A 65 -4.67 -9.96 4.95
N VAL A 66 -5.94 -9.88 4.60
CA VAL A 66 -6.39 -9.28 3.35
C VAL A 66 -7.39 -8.16 3.66
N LEU A 67 -7.19 -7.03 3.01
CA LEU A 67 -8.05 -5.87 3.13
C LEU A 67 -8.44 -5.41 1.74
N THR A 68 -9.73 -5.22 1.49
CA THR A 68 -10.23 -4.77 0.19
C THR A 68 -10.88 -3.41 0.31
N PHE A 69 -10.59 -2.53 -0.64
CA PHE A 69 -11.24 -1.22 -0.68
C PHE A 69 -11.34 -0.70 -2.12
N THR A 70 -12.20 0.30 -2.29
CA THR A 70 -12.34 1.01 -3.57
C THR A 70 -12.32 2.50 -3.26
N ALA A 71 -11.38 3.23 -3.87
CA ALA A 71 -11.29 4.67 -3.70
C ALA A 71 -12.07 5.36 -4.82
N ASN A 72 -12.88 6.36 -4.46
CA ASN A 72 -13.75 7.03 -5.42
C ASN A 72 -13.33 8.46 -5.73
N GLN A 73 -12.28 8.95 -5.08
CA GLN A 73 -11.88 10.34 -5.19
C GLN A 73 -10.35 10.42 -5.31
N THR A 74 -9.89 11.11 -6.34
CA THR A 74 -8.45 11.31 -6.54
C THR A 74 -7.87 12.14 -5.41
N GLY A 75 -6.60 11.92 -5.12
CA GLY A 75 -5.88 12.64 -4.07
C GLY A 75 -4.68 11.88 -3.58
N ASP A 76 -4.02 12.48 -2.61
CA ASP A 76 -2.86 11.92 -1.94
C ASP A 76 -3.22 11.82 -0.46
N TYR A 77 -3.35 10.61 0.04
CA TYR A 77 -3.84 10.36 1.40
C TYR A 77 -2.75 9.70 2.24
N PRO A 78 -2.53 10.17 3.48
CA PRO A 78 -1.50 9.57 4.32
C PRO A 78 -1.86 8.16 4.77
N ILE A 79 -0.84 7.31 4.85
CA ILE A 79 -0.89 6.01 5.50
C ILE A 79 -0.05 6.14 6.76
N VAL A 80 -0.61 5.76 7.90
CA VAL A 80 0.04 5.90 9.20
C VAL A 80 0.08 4.54 9.88
N CYS A 81 1.20 4.21 10.52
CA CYS A 81 1.24 3.08 11.43
C CYS A 81 0.63 3.53 12.77
N ALA A 82 -0.48 2.92 13.14
CA ALA A 82 -1.23 3.33 14.34
C ALA A 82 -0.82 2.57 15.60
N GLU A 83 -0.02 1.51 15.45
CA GLU A 83 0.45 0.73 16.58
C GLU A 83 1.89 1.12 16.93
N LEU A 84 2.30 0.76 18.15
CA LEU A 84 3.66 1.01 18.59
C LEU A 84 4.61 0.00 17.94
N CYS A 85 5.32 0.44 16.92
CA CYS A 85 6.20 -0.42 16.14
C CYS A 85 7.68 -0.08 16.33
N GLY A 86 8.03 0.58 17.42
CA GLY A 86 9.40 0.91 17.78
C GLY A 86 9.56 2.36 18.14
N PRO A 87 10.80 2.80 18.48
CA PRO A 87 11.03 4.16 18.94
C PRO A 87 10.74 5.24 17.90
N TYR A 88 10.70 4.89 16.62
CA TYR A 88 10.40 5.84 15.54
C TYR A 88 9.02 5.62 14.94
N HIS A 89 8.09 5.19 15.77
CA HIS A 89 6.72 4.93 15.36
C HIS A 89 6.12 6.08 14.52
N GLY A 90 6.30 7.30 14.95
CA GLY A 90 5.78 8.48 14.25
C GLY A 90 6.41 8.75 12.88
N GLY A 91 7.54 8.13 12.59
CA GLY A 91 8.22 8.27 11.29
C GLY A 91 7.78 7.25 10.25
N MET A 92 6.99 6.25 10.63
CA MET A 92 6.55 5.21 9.71
C MET A 92 5.29 5.65 8.98
N ARG A 93 5.48 6.35 7.88
CA ARG A 93 4.40 6.92 7.09
C ARG A 93 4.61 6.65 5.62
N SER A 94 3.53 6.57 4.88
CA SER A 94 3.54 6.49 3.43
C SER A 94 2.30 7.17 2.89
N HIS A 95 2.01 7.00 1.62
CA HIS A 95 0.88 7.65 0.96
C HIS A 95 0.13 6.69 0.07
N VAL A 96 -1.20 6.86 0.01
CA VAL A 96 -2.01 6.30 -1.05
C VAL A 96 -2.26 7.43 -2.06
N VAL A 97 -1.77 7.26 -3.27
CA VAL A 97 -2.03 8.18 -4.35
C VAL A 97 -3.15 7.59 -5.19
N VAL A 98 -4.31 8.24 -5.18
CA VAL A 98 -5.46 7.79 -5.95
C VAL A 98 -5.50 8.62 -7.23
N ASP A 99 -5.32 7.95 -8.36
CA ASP A 99 -5.25 8.58 -9.67
C ASP A 99 -6.47 8.23 -10.51
N GLU A 100 -6.76 9.08 -11.50
CA GLU A 100 -7.66 8.68 -12.57
C GLU A 100 -7.09 7.43 -13.26
N PRO A 101 -7.93 6.54 -13.81
CA PRO A 101 -7.43 5.30 -14.42
C PRO A 101 -6.35 5.51 -15.48
N GLU A 102 -6.46 6.58 -16.26
CA GLU A 102 -5.46 6.89 -17.29
C GLU A 102 -4.12 7.27 -16.69
N SER A 103 -4.15 8.07 -15.62
CA SER A 103 -2.92 8.47 -14.91
C SER A 103 -2.27 7.28 -14.23
N PHE A 104 -3.09 6.39 -13.66
CA PHE A 104 -2.58 5.17 -13.06
C PHE A 104 -1.90 4.29 -14.11
N ALA A 105 -2.50 4.14 -15.29
CA ALA A 105 -1.90 3.37 -16.37
C ALA A 105 -0.55 3.95 -16.79
N THR A 106 -0.43 5.27 -16.83
CA THR A 106 0.83 5.95 -17.13
C THR A 106 1.88 5.67 -16.04
N TRP A 107 1.46 5.70 -14.77
CA TRP A 107 2.35 5.37 -13.66
C TRP A 107 2.87 3.93 -13.78
N VAL A 108 2.00 2.99 -14.14
CA VAL A 108 2.39 1.60 -14.34
C VAL A 108 3.43 1.49 -15.45
N GLU A 109 3.19 2.11 -16.61
CA GLU A 109 4.13 2.09 -17.72
C GLU A 109 5.49 2.65 -17.32
N THR A 110 5.48 3.77 -16.59
CA THR A 110 6.71 4.46 -16.18
C THR A 110 7.52 3.65 -15.19
N ASN A 111 6.86 2.87 -14.33
CA ASN A 111 7.50 2.18 -13.22
C ASN A 111 7.69 0.69 -13.44
N THR A 112 7.13 0.11 -14.49
CA THR A 112 7.37 -1.28 -14.81
C THR A 112 8.82 -1.45 -15.24
N PRO A 113 9.58 -2.39 -14.62
CA PRO A 113 10.97 -2.61 -14.99
C PRO A 113 11.08 -3.00 -16.46
N ALA A 114 12.11 -2.47 -17.12
CA ALA A 114 12.38 -2.85 -18.50
C ALA A 114 12.64 -4.34 -18.57
N THR A 115 11.86 -5.05 -19.39
CA THR A 115 12.13 -6.45 -19.64
C THR A 115 13.28 -6.53 -20.63
N LEU A 116 14.33 -7.20 -20.22
CA LEU A 116 15.41 -7.56 -21.13
C LEU A 116 14.94 -8.76 -21.90
N SER A 117 14.48 -8.50 -23.05
CA SER A 117 14.09 -9.58 -23.96
C SER A 117 15.20 -9.84 -24.95
#